data_972341a1d72f13d471c92f7c97c87437
#
_entry.id   972341a1d72f13d471c92f7c97c87437
#
_cell.length_a   1.000
_cell.length_b   1.000
_cell.length_c   1.000
_cell.angle_alpha   90.00
_cell.angle_beta   90.00
_cell.angle_gamma   90.00
#
_symmetry.space_group_name_H-M   'P 1'
#
loop_
_entity.id
_entity.type
_entity.pdbx_description
1 polymer ?
#
loop_
_entity_poly.entity_id
_entity_poly.type
_entity_poly.pdbx_seq_one_letter_code
_entity_poly.pdbx_strand_id
1 'polypeptide(L)'
;MKKRDLYYERIPTKLLREDFRLLGTFLGRVIKDQEGLAFFKIVEKFRVLSKNTLSDKNKRKVLSRISKEVKKLTPENTFKLSRAFSHILNLLNLVAVSYTHLTLPTNLCV
;
A
#
# COMPACT_ATOMS: atom_id res chain seq x y z
N MET A 1 9.75 25.68 -6.29
CA MET A 1 8.76 24.60 -6.20
C MET A 1 8.54 23.88 -7.50
N LYS A 2 8.30 24.61 -8.59
CA LYS A 2 8.09 23.98 -9.90
C LYS A 2 9.28 23.20 -10.42
N LYS A 3 10.51 23.65 -10.14
CA LYS A 3 11.72 22.92 -10.52
C LYS A 3 11.81 21.57 -9.83
N ARG A 4 11.37 21.53 -8.58
CA ARG A 4 11.32 20.31 -7.79
C ARG A 4 10.29 19.35 -8.36
N ASP A 5 9.13 19.89 -8.74
CA ASP A 5 8.06 19.08 -9.33
C ASP A 5 8.50 18.50 -10.68
N LEU A 6 9.21 19.29 -11.48
CA LEU A 6 9.75 18.82 -12.75
C LEU A 6 10.74 17.68 -12.58
N TYR A 7 11.55 17.74 -11.53
CA TYR A 7 12.46 16.66 -11.22
C TYR A 7 11.72 15.34 -10.93
N TYR A 8 10.66 15.43 -10.14
CA TYR A 8 9.84 14.27 -9.82
C TYR A 8 9.01 13.78 -11.01
N GLU A 9 8.63 14.67 -11.89
CA GLU A 9 7.91 14.29 -13.10
C GLU A 9 8.74 13.42 -14.04
N ARG A 10 10.06 13.49 -13.95
CA ARG A 10 10.96 12.62 -14.71
C ARG A 10 10.91 11.19 -14.25
N ILE A 11 10.48 10.97 -12.99
CA ILE A 11 10.30 9.62 -12.48
C ILE A 11 9.08 9.04 -13.18
N PRO A 12 9.18 7.83 -13.74
CA PRO A 12 8.05 7.23 -14.47
C PRO A 12 6.96 6.79 -13.50
N THR A 13 6.20 7.76 -13.01
CA THR A 13 5.15 7.51 -12.03
C THR A 13 4.07 6.56 -12.55
N LYS A 14 3.83 6.60 -13.85
CA LYS A 14 2.87 5.70 -14.47
C LYS A 14 3.31 4.25 -14.37
N LEU A 15 4.59 3.99 -14.68
CA LEU A 15 5.16 2.64 -14.57
C LEU A 15 5.18 2.19 -13.10
N LEU A 16 5.50 3.10 -12.20
CA LEU A 16 5.52 2.81 -10.77
C LEU A 16 4.12 2.41 -10.29
N ARG A 17 3.10 3.14 -10.73
CA ARG A 17 1.70 2.81 -10.39
C ARG A 17 1.30 1.45 -10.95
N GLU A 18 1.70 1.15 -12.17
CA GLU A 18 1.40 -0.14 -12.78
C GLU A 18 2.06 -1.27 -12.02
N ASP A 19 3.30 -1.07 -11.59
CA ASP A 19 4.02 -2.07 -10.79
C ASP A 19 3.39 -2.23 -9.42
N PHE A 20 2.96 -1.14 -8.79
CA PHE A 20 2.24 -1.22 -7.52
C PHE A 20 0.92 -1.98 -7.68
N ARG A 21 0.21 -1.73 -8.76
CA ARG A 21 -1.05 -2.42 -9.04
C ARG A 21 -0.83 -3.90 -9.28
N LEU A 22 0.18 -4.23 -10.05
CA LEU A 22 0.55 -5.62 -10.33
C LEU A 22 0.97 -6.34 -9.05
N LEU A 23 1.79 -5.69 -8.24
CA LEU A 23 2.23 -6.23 -6.97
C LEU A 23 1.05 -6.44 -6.02
N GLY A 24 0.14 -5.47 -5.96
CA GLY A 24 -1.06 -5.59 -5.15
C GLY A 24 -1.94 -6.76 -5.58
N THR A 25 -2.10 -6.95 -6.87
CA THR A 25 -2.86 -8.09 -7.41
C THR A 25 -2.20 -9.42 -7.04
N PHE A 26 -0.89 -9.49 -7.18
CA PHE A 26 -0.12 -10.68 -6.83
C PHE A 26 -0.24 -10.99 -5.33
N LEU A 27 -0.04 -9.98 -4.49
CA LEU A 27 -0.15 -10.14 -3.04
C LEU A 27 -1.56 -10.55 -2.63
N GLY A 28 -2.58 -9.98 -3.26
CA GLY A 28 -3.96 -10.39 -3.01
C GLY A 28 -4.18 -11.85 -3.31
N ARG A 29 -3.61 -12.34 -4.40
CA ARG A 29 -3.71 -13.75 -4.78
C ARG A 29 -3.01 -14.64 -3.77
N VAL A 30 -1.82 -14.25 -3.32
CA VAL A 30 -1.07 -15.01 -2.31
C VAL A 30 -1.85 -15.07 -1.00
N ILE A 31 -2.40 -13.97 -0.55
CA ILE A 31 -3.20 -13.92 0.68
C ILE A 31 -4.41 -14.82 0.55
N LYS A 32 -5.09 -14.75 -0.60
CA LYS A 32 -6.27 -15.57 -0.86
C LYS A 32 -5.95 -17.06 -0.81
N ASP A 33 -4.81 -17.44 -1.39
CA ASP A 33 -4.40 -18.84 -1.46
C ASP A 33 -3.97 -19.37 -0.09
N GLN A 34 -3.28 -18.55 0.70
CA GLN A 34 -2.73 -18.99 1.98
C GLN A 34 -3.70 -18.84 3.15
N GLU A 35 -4.45 -17.76 3.20
CA GLU A 35 -5.31 -17.45 4.33
C GLU A 35 -6.80 -17.60 4.02
N GLY A 36 -7.15 -17.77 2.77
CA GLY A 36 -8.52 -17.97 2.33
C GLY A 36 -9.23 -16.69 1.93
N LEU A 37 -10.39 -16.88 1.29
CA LEU A 37 -11.18 -15.79 0.75
C LEU A 37 -11.73 -14.87 1.83
N ALA A 38 -12.11 -15.41 2.98
CA ALA A 38 -12.67 -14.62 4.06
C ALA A 38 -11.67 -13.60 4.59
N PHE A 39 -10.43 -14.02 4.77
CA PHE A 39 -9.37 -13.11 5.20
C PHE A 39 -9.02 -12.11 4.12
N PHE A 40 -8.98 -12.54 2.88
CA PHE A 40 -8.75 -11.64 1.75
C PHE A 40 -9.79 -10.50 1.71
N LYS A 41 -11.05 -10.81 1.97
CA LYS A 41 -12.11 -9.80 2.03
C LYS A 41 -11.87 -8.80 3.15
N ILE A 42 -11.35 -9.24 4.29
CA ILE A 42 -11.00 -8.35 5.40
C ILE A 42 -9.90 -7.38 4.97
N VAL A 43 -8.85 -7.89 4.33
CA VAL A 43 -7.75 -7.07 3.83
C VAL A 43 -8.25 -6.03 2.82
N GLU A 44 -9.09 -6.45 1.89
CA GLU A 44 -9.66 -5.55 0.88
C GLU A 44 -10.53 -4.46 1.51
N LYS A 45 -11.30 -4.82 2.51
CA LYS A 45 -12.14 -3.86 3.23
C LYS A 45 -11.30 -2.76 3.87
N PHE A 46 -10.22 -3.12 4.56
CA PHE A 46 -9.34 -2.14 5.19
C PHE A 46 -8.56 -1.33 4.17
N ARG A 47 -8.18 -1.94 3.06
CA ARG A 47 -7.51 -1.23 1.97
C ARG A 47 -8.41 -0.13 1.41
N VAL A 48 -9.67 -0.44 1.15
CA VAL A 48 -10.63 0.53 0.62
C VAL A 48 -10.91 1.62 1.64
N LEU A 49 -11.09 1.28 2.92
CA LEU A 49 -11.29 2.27 3.97
C LEU A 49 -10.09 3.23 4.08
N SER A 50 -8.88 2.69 4.00
CA SER A 50 -7.67 3.51 4.05
C SER A 50 -7.56 4.44 2.85
N LYS A 51 -7.93 3.96 1.66
CA LYS A 51 -7.94 4.76 0.45
C LYS A 51 -8.93 5.91 0.57
N ASN A 52 -10.12 5.66 1.14
CA ASN A 52 -11.13 6.69 1.33
C ASN A 52 -10.66 7.77 2.31
N THR A 53 -9.78 7.44 3.25
CA THR A 53 -9.20 8.41 4.17
C THR A 53 -8.44 9.52 3.43
N LEU A 54 -7.77 9.17 2.34
CA LEU A 54 -6.99 10.14 1.56
C LEU A 54 -7.88 11.08 0.75
N SER A 55 -9.03 10.60 0.29
CA SER A 55 -9.93 11.37 -0.57
C SER A 55 -11.04 12.09 0.18
N ASP A 56 -11.34 11.68 1.42
CA ASP A 56 -12.42 12.25 2.20
C ASP A 56 -11.93 13.46 2.99
N LYS A 57 -12.75 14.53 2.96
CA LYS A 57 -12.46 15.73 3.73
C LYS A 57 -12.61 15.49 5.24
N ASN A 58 -13.43 14.53 5.62
CA ASN A 58 -13.70 14.22 7.02
C ASN A 58 -12.91 12.99 7.46
N LYS A 59 -11.60 13.18 7.60
CA LYS A 59 -10.66 12.12 7.98
C LYS A 59 -10.99 11.49 9.33
N ARG A 60 -11.48 12.29 10.28
CA ARG A 60 -11.83 11.79 11.61
C ARG A 60 -12.95 10.74 11.55
N LYS A 61 -13.94 10.99 10.70
CA LYS A 61 -15.05 10.06 10.52
C LYS A 61 -14.59 8.74 9.95
N VAL A 62 -13.72 8.79 8.95
CA VAL A 62 -13.17 7.59 8.32
C VAL A 62 -12.29 6.83 9.30
N LEU A 63 -11.43 7.52 10.05
CA LEU A 63 -10.58 6.89 11.06
C LEU A 63 -11.41 6.25 12.17
N SER A 64 -12.50 6.90 12.58
CA SER A 64 -13.42 6.33 13.56
C SER A 64 -14.05 5.03 13.04
N ARG A 65 -14.42 5.02 11.77
CA ARG A 65 -14.97 3.82 11.13
C ARG A 65 -13.95 2.68 11.07
N ILE A 66 -12.72 2.99 10.71
CA ILE A 66 -11.63 2.02 10.70
C ILE A 66 -11.43 1.44 12.10
N SER A 67 -11.40 2.29 13.11
CA SER A 67 -11.24 1.87 14.49
C SER A 67 -12.34 0.91 14.93
N LYS A 68 -13.58 1.20 14.57
CA LYS A 68 -14.73 0.34 14.88
C LYS A 68 -14.58 -1.03 14.20
N GLU A 69 -14.16 -1.02 12.95
CA GLU A 69 -13.97 -2.27 12.21
C GLU A 69 -12.83 -3.11 12.79
N VAL A 70 -11.75 -2.47 13.22
CA VAL A 70 -10.64 -3.17 13.87
C VAL A 70 -11.11 -3.85 15.15
N LYS A 71 -11.95 -3.19 15.93
CA LYS A 71 -12.48 -3.76 17.18
C LYS A 71 -13.35 -4.98 16.97
N LYS A 72 -13.93 -5.13 15.80
CA LYS A 72 -14.75 -6.29 15.45
C LYS A 72 -13.92 -7.52 15.10
N LEU A 73 -12.65 -7.34 14.84
CA LEU A 73 -11.77 -8.45 14.47
C LEU A 73 -11.38 -9.28 15.68
N THR A 74 -11.19 -10.58 15.45
CA THR A 74 -10.59 -11.44 16.46
C THR A 74 -9.12 -11.05 16.63
N PRO A 75 -8.50 -11.33 17.81
CA PRO A 75 -7.08 -11.07 17.98
C PRO A 75 -6.21 -11.77 16.94
N GLU A 76 -6.58 -12.96 16.54
CA GLU A 76 -5.86 -13.71 15.52
C GLU A 76 -5.92 -12.99 14.17
N ASN A 77 -7.10 -12.55 13.75
CA ASN A 77 -7.26 -11.81 12.50
C ASN A 77 -6.57 -10.45 12.55
N THR A 78 -6.58 -9.79 13.69
CA THR A 78 -5.87 -8.53 13.88
C THR A 78 -4.37 -8.71 13.67
N PHE A 79 -3.80 -9.77 14.24
CA PHE A 79 -2.40 -10.10 14.07
C PHE A 79 -2.05 -10.39 12.61
N LYS A 80 -2.86 -11.22 11.97
CA LYS A 80 -2.67 -11.56 10.55
C LYS A 80 -2.78 -10.34 9.65
N LEU A 81 -3.73 -9.47 9.93
CA LEU A 81 -3.93 -8.25 9.17
C LEU A 81 -2.74 -7.31 9.29
N SER A 82 -2.25 -7.08 10.50
CA SER A 82 -1.06 -6.27 10.74
C SER A 82 0.14 -6.81 9.99
N ARG A 83 0.32 -8.12 10.05
CA ARG A 83 1.43 -8.79 9.37
C ARG A 83 1.33 -8.65 7.87
N ALA A 84 0.14 -8.83 7.30
CA ALA A 84 -0.09 -8.69 5.88
C ALA A 84 0.22 -7.27 5.40
N PHE A 85 -0.26 -6.26 6.12
CA PHE A 85 0.02 -4.86 5.74
C PHE A 85 1.49 -4.50 5.90
N SER A 86 2.17 -5.04 6.92
CA SER A 86 3.60 -4.83 7.07
C SER A 86 4.38 -5.36 5.87
N HIS A 87 4.04 -6.56 5.40
CA HIS A 87 4.67 -7.13 4.21
C HIS A 87 4.38 -6.31 2.97
N ILE A 88 3.14 -5.88 2.80
CA ILE A 88 2.74 -5.03 1.66
C ILE A 88 3.55 -3.73 1.66
N LEU A 89 3.63 -3.06 2.80
CA LEU A 89 4.38 -1.81 2.92
C LEU A 89 5.87 -2.01 2.65
N ASN A 90 6.45 -3.08 3.15
CA ASN A 90 7.85 -3.38 2.89
C ASN A 90 8.12 -3.60 1.41
N LEU A 91 7.25 -4.33 0.73
CA LEU A 91 7.39 -4.58 -0.70
C LEU A 91 7.18 -3.31 -1.53
N LEU A 92 6.21 -2.49 -1.16
CA LEU A 92 5.97 -1.22 -1.83
C LEU A 92 7.16 -0.28 -1.65
N ASN A 93 7.75 -0.24 -0.46
CA ASN A 93 8.94 0.56 -0.20
C ASN A 93 10.12 0.06 -1.04
N LEU A 94 10.27 -1.25 -1.17
CA LEU A 94 11.33 -1.83 -1.98
C LEU A 94 11.19 -1.44 -3.44
N VAL A 95 9.98 -1.50 -3.98
CA VAL A 95 9.69 -1.06 -5.35
C VAL A 95 10.00 0.42 -5.51
N ALA A 96 9.55 1.25 -4.60
CA ALA A 96 9.78 2.69 -4.64
C ALA A 96 11.27 3.02 -4.60
N VAL A 97 12.03 2.35 -3.75
CA VAL A 97 13.48 2.53 -3.65
C VAL A 97 14.15 2.11 -4.96
N SER A 98 13.72 1.01 -5.56
CA SER A 98 14.28 0.54 -6.83
C SER A 98 14.09 1.58 -7.93
N TYR A 99 12.91 2.19 -8.02
CA TYR A 99 12.64 3.25 -9.01
C TYR A 99 13.49 4.49 -8.75
N THR A 100 13.59 4.90 -7.50
CA THR A 100 14.42 6.04 -7.12
C THR A 100 15.89 5.78 -7.48
N HIS A 101 16.34 4.56 -7.23
CA HIS A 101 17.72 4.17 -7.54
C HIS A 101 18.01 4.23 -9.04
N LEU A 102 17.07 3.81 -9.86
CA LEU A 102 17.21 3.85 -11.31
C LEU A 102 17.24 5.27 -11.86
N THR A 103 16.59 6.21 -11.18
CA THR A 103 16.51 7.60 -11.63
C THR A 103 17.62 8.48 -11.08
N LEU A 104 18.36 8.02 -10.07
CA LEU A 104 19.46 8.76 -9.51
C LEU A 104 20.69 8.70 -10.41
N PRO A 105 21.60 9.71 -10.34
CA PRO A 105 22.86 9.66 -11.06
C PRO A 105 23.65 8.41 -10.72
N THR A 106 24.35 7.86 -11.71
CA THR A 106 25.06 6.62 -11.57
C THR A 106 26.18 6.67 -10.53
N ASN A 107 26.74 7.84 -10.29
CA ASN A 107 27.79 8.00 -9.29
C ASN A 107 27.31 7.67 -7.88
N LEU A 108 26.01 7.75 -7.63
CA LEU A 108 25.46 7.39 -6.34
C LEU A 108 25.28 5.89 -6.18
N CYS A 109 25.37 5.16 -7.27
CA CYS A 109 25.23 3.71 -7.25
C CYS A 109 26.56 3.00 -6.94
N VAL A 110 27.62 3.75 -6.90
CA VAL A 110 28.94 3.22 -6.57
C VAL A 110 29.13 3.20 -5.08
#